data_239a93c9b21768c3d6e1a65396dfeaf2
#
_entry.id   239a93c9b21768c3d6e1a65396dfeaf2
#
_cell.length_a   1.000
_cell.length_b   1.000
_cell.length_c   1.000
_cell.angle_alpha   90.00
_cell.angle_beta   90.00
_cell.angle_gamma   90.00
#
_symmetry.space_group_name_H-M   'P 1'
#
loop_
_entity.id
_entity.type
_entity.pdbx_description
1 polymer ?
#
loop_
_entity_poly.entity_id
_entity_poly.type
_entity_poly.pdbx_seq_one_letter_code
_entity_poly.pdbx_strand_id
1 'polypeptide(L)'
;PTAVKLDWNRNDKVTGYIIEQYKGGKWTQIAVTKNNATLTFTVKGLADATPYSFRIKTYKNADGKTNYSGYTTVKAETPPAAVKNARVTSTTATWITLEWERNANVTGYAIEQYKGGKWTQIAVTKNNTTLKFIVKGLNPDTKYSFRIRTYKTNGTKTTYGGYVSMAGTTRIANVAKFNATALSQTAVRLSWSRNTIASGYVIE
;
A
#
# COMPACT_ATOMS: atom_id res chain seq x y z
N PRO A 1 3.71 8.61 -5.28
CA PRO A 1 3.99 8.88 -6.69
C PRO A 1 2.68 9.13 -7.39
N THR A 2 2.40 10.38 -7.56
CA THR A 2 1.14 10.91 -8.04
C THR A 2 1.41 11.73 -9.30
N ALA A 3 2.22 11.16 -10.20
CA ALA A 3 2.62 11.83 -11.42
C ALA A 3 2.59 10.89 -12.63
N VAL A 4 2.28 11.45 -13.78
CA VAL A 4 2.41 10.82 -15.11
C VAL A 4 3.40 11.65 -15.91
N LYS A 5 4.44 11.02 -16.46
CA LYS A 5 5.32 11.61 -17.44
C LYS A 5 4.76 11.34 -18.83
N LEU A 6 4.57 12.38 -19.58
CA LEU A 6 4.22 12.36 -21.00
C LEU A 6 5.48 12.64 -21.81
N ASP A 7 5.69 11.93 -22.90
CA ASP A 7 6.78 12.16 -23.85
C ASP A 7 6.26 12.01 -25.28
N TRP A 8 6.91 12.70 -26.21
CA TRP A 8 6.55 12.72 -27.62
C TRP A 8 7.76 12.99 -28.52
N ASN A 9 7.63 12.66 -29.79
CA ASN A 9 8.66 12.90 -30.77
C ASN A 9 8.69 14.36 -31.21
N ARG A 10 9.89 14.86 -31.51
CA ARG A 10 10.09 16.22 -32.07
C ARG A 10 9.46 16.33 -33.43
N ASN A 11 8.83 17.48 -33.69
CA ASN A 11 8.41 17.93 -35.00
C ASN A 11 9.09 19.26 -35.29
N ASP A 12 10.02 19.26 -36.26
CA ASP A 12 10.84 20.46 -36.60
C ASP A 12 10.05 21.55 -37.34
N LYS A 13 8.84 21.24 -37.82
CA LYS A 13 8.02 22.17 -38.62
C LYS A 13 7.02 22.99 -37.79
N VAL A 14 7.03 22.85 -36.45
CA VAL A 14 6.06 23.48 -35.54
C VAL A 14 6.73 24.44 -34.56
N THR A 15 5.96 25.38 -34.02
CA THR A 15 6.43 26.29 -32.96
C THR A 15 6.47 25.59 -31.60
N GLY A 16 5.49 24.74 -31.30
CA GLY A 16 5.43 24.03 -30.05
C GLY A 16 4.22 23.10 -29.93
N TYR A 17 3.91 22.72 -28.68
CA TYR A 17 2.89 21.72 -28.36
C TYR A 17 1.93 22.25 -27.31
N ILE A 18 0.66 21.86 -27.41
CA ILE A 18 -0.40 22.10 -26.43
C ILE A 18 -0.81 20.76 -25.83
N ILE A 19 -0.76 20.64 -24.52
CA ILE A 19 -1.08 19.43 -23.76
C ILE A 19 -2.36 19.69 -22.98
N GLU A 20 -3.30 18.77 -23.07
CA GLU A 20 -4.58 18.81 -22.37
C GLU A 20 -4.83 17.52 -21.59
N GLN A 21 -5.51 17.66 -20.45
CA GLN A 21 -6.01 16.57 -19.62
C GLN A 21 -7.53 16.55 -19.65
N TYR A 22 -8.12 15.35 -19.73
CA TYR A 22 -9.56 15.17 -19.53
C TYR A 22 -9.89 15.19 -18.06
N LYS A 23 -10.66 16.18 -17.62
CA LYS A 23 -11.04 16.37 -16.22
C LYS A 23 -12.43 16.97 -16.12
N GLY A 24 -13.30 16.39 -15.26
CA GLY A 24 -14.66 16.91 -15.05
C GLY A 24 -15.49 16.97 -16.33
N GLY A 25 -15.42 15.93 -17.18
CA GLY A 25 -16.21 15.83 -18.41
C GLY A 25 -15.68 16.67 -19.60
N LYS A 26 -14.56 17.37 -19.47
CA LYS A 26 -13.99 18.24 -20.51
C LYS A 26 -12.47 18.15 -20.62
N TRP A 27 -11.95 18.47 -21.79
CA TRP A 27 -10.53 18.66 -22.02
C TRP A 27 -10.08 20.03 -21.52
N THR A 28 -9.07 20.05 -20.68
CA THR A 28 -8.51 21.27 -20.10
C THR A 28 -7.02 21.34 -20.42
N GLN A 29 -6.57 22.48 -20.96
CA GLN A 29 -5.16 22.75 -21.23
C GLN A 29 -4.38 22.77 -19.92
N ILE A 30 -3.31 21.98 -19.84
CA ILE A 30 -2.43 21.88 -18.68
C ILE A 30 -1.02 22.40 -18.96
N ALA A 31 -0.61 22.44 -20.22
CA ALA A 31 0.67 23.02 -20.61
C ALA A 31 0.68 23.46 -22.07
N VAL A 32 1.55 24.44 -22.35
CA VAL A 32 1.96 24.86 -23.70
C VAL A 32 3.49 24.93 -23.68
N THR A 33 4.15 24.27 -24.62
CA THR A 33 5.59 24.47 -24.83
C THR A 33 5.82 25.67 -25.73
N LYS A 34 6.83 26.51 -25.44
CA LYS A 34 7.16 27.68 -26.24
C LYS A 34 8.10 27.39 -27.44
N ASN A 35 8.53 26.14 -27.57
CA ASN A 35 9.40 25.66 -28.63
C ASN A 35 9.15 24.17 -28.92
N ASN A 36 9.69 23.71 -30.05
CA ASN A 36 9.58 22.30 -30.48
C ASN A 36 10.65 21.36 -29.88
N ALA A 37 11.56 21.88 -29.04
CA ALA A 37 12.62 21.10 -28.41
C ALA A 37 12.18 20.51 -27.05
N THR A 38 11.10 21.04 -26.45
CA THR A 38 10.52 20.46 -25.23
C THR A 38 9.70 19.23 -25.61
N LEU A 39 10.18 18.05 -25.24
CA LEU A 39 9.61 16.74 -25.65
C LEU A 39 9.02 15.93 -24.50
N THR A 40 8.97 16.51 -23.31
CA THR A 40 8.41 15.84 -22.12
C THR A 40 7.65 16.81 -21.24
N PHE A 41 6.62 16.30 -20.57
CA PHE A 41 5.89 17.05 -19.55
C PHE A 41 5.46 16.10 -18.42
N THR A 42 5.66 16.49 -17.16
CA THR A 42 5.26 15.70 -16.01
C THR A 42 4.04 16.31 -15.33
N VAL A 43 2.93 15.61 -15.40
CA VAL A 43 1.69 15.96 -14.69
C VAL A 43 1.80 15.46 -13.25
N LYS A 44 1.77 16.36 -12.27
CA LYS A 44 1.88 16.08 -10.83
C LYS A 44 0.53 16.26 -10.13
N GLY A 45 0.45 15.82 -8.84
CA GLY A 45 -0.75 16.00 -8.00
C GLY A 45 -1.93 15.13 -8.41
N LEU A 46 -1.68 14.04 -9.12
CA LEU A 46 -2.71 13.08 -9.53
C LEU A 46 -3.08 12.16 -8.35
N ALA A 47 -4.31 11.69 -8.30
CA ALA A 47 -4.71 10.62 -7.37
C ALA A 47 -4.01 9.30 -7.73
N ASP A 48 -3.78 8.43 -6.77
CA ASP A 48 -3.25 7.09 -6.99
C ASP A 48 -4.32 6.14 -7.54
N ALA A 49 -3.89 5.03 -8.11
CA ALA A 49 -4.75 3.97 -8.68
C ALA A 49 -5.89 4.51 -9.56
N THR A 50 -5.63 5.59 -10.31
CA THR A 50 -6.63 6.35 -11.05
C THR A 50 -6.26 6.44 -12.54
N PRO A 51 -7.19 6.13 -13.46
CA PRO A 51 -6.98 6.31 -14.88
C PRO A 51 -7.09 7.78 -15.28
N TYR A 52 -6.21 8.21 -16.18
CA TYR A 52 -6.17 9.55 -16.75
C TYR A 52 -6.09 9.48 -18.27
N SER A 53 -6.68 10.48 -18.93
CA SER A 53 -6.56 10.67 -20.37
C SER A 53 -5.90 12.02 -20.66
N PHE A 54 -4.93 12.01 -21.55
CA PHE A 54 -4.21 13.18 -22.00
C PHE A 54 -4.27 13.23 -23.52
N ARG A 55 -4.21 14.45 -24.08
CA ARG A 55 -4.04 14.63 -25.51
C ARG A 55 -3.08 15.78 -25.80
N ILE A 56 -2.43 15.69 -26.93
CA ILE A 56 -1.47 16.68 -27.41
C ILE A 56 -1.79 17.08 -28.84
N LYS A 57 -1.59 18.33 -29.17
CA LYS A 57 -1.55 18.85 -30.53
C LYS A 57 -0.37 19.76 -30.72
N THR A 58 0.09 19.92 -31.97
CA THR A 58 1.09 20.90 -32.32
C THR A 58 0.43 22.24 -32.68
N TYR A 59 1.20 23.31 -32.54
CA TYR A 59 0.83 24.61 -33.11
C TYR A 59 2.01 25.25 -33.86
N LYS A 60 1.69 26.01 -34.87
CA LYS A 60 2.66 26.80 -35.67
C LYS A 60 2.19 28.25 -35.81
N ASN A 61 3.05 29.17 -35.39
CA ASN A 61 2.86 30.60 -35.63
C ASN A 61 3.55 30.97 -36.92
N ALA A 62 2.79 31.52 -37.88
CA ALA A 62 3.28 32.05 -39.14
C ALA A 62 2.37 33.19 -39.59
N ASP A 63 2.95 34.27 -40.07
CA ASP A 63 2.25 35.45 -40.69
C ASP A 63 1.14 36.01 -39.76
N GLY A 64 1.45 36.13 -38.47
CA GLY A 64 0.51 36.65 -37.46
C GLY A 64 -0.66 35.70 -37.10
N LYS A 65 -0.68 34.47 -37.63
CA LYS A 65 -1.74 33.46 -37.39
C LYS A 65 -1.17 32.25 -36.68
N THR A 66 -2.00 31.61 -35.86
CA THR A 66 -1.69 30.35 -35.23
C THR A 66 -2.50 29.21 -35.86
N ASN A 67 -1.82 28.21 -36.40
CA ASN A 67 -2.40 27.01 -36.97
C ASN A 67 -2.19 25.82 -36.05
N TYR A 68 -3.12 24.90 -35.99
CA TYR A 68 -3.12 23.74 -35.10
C TYR A 68 -3.23 22.44 -35.89
N SER A 69 -2.59 21.38 -35.37
CA SER A 69 -2.86 20.00 -35.84
C SER A 69 -4.11 19.41 -35.20
N GLY A 70 -4.49 18.21 -35.62
CA GLY A 70 -5.36 17.33 -34.86
C GLY A 70 -4.72 16.89 -33.54
N TYR A 71 -5.51 16.23 -32.68
CA TYR A 71 -5.04 15.71 -31.40
C TYR A 71 -4.55 14.26 -31.50
N THR A 72 -3.50 13.95 -30.75
CA THR A 72 -3.12 12.57 -30.39
C THR A 72 -3.45 12.36 -28.92
N THR A 73 -4.15 11.26 -28.61
CA THR A 73 -4.63 10.95 -27.26
C THR A 73 -3.90 9.73 -26.68
N VAL A 74 -3.57 9.79 -25.39
CA VAL A 74 -2.97 8.70 -24.60
C VAL A 74 -3.72 8.53 -23.29
N LYS A 75 -3.79 7.29 -22.80
CA LYS A 75 -4.32 6.95 -21.47
C LYS A 75 -3.19 6.42 -20.60
N ALA A 76 -3.18 6.81 -19.33
CA ALA A 76 -2.26 6.32 -18.32
C ALA A 76 -3.00 6.08 -17.01
N GLU A 77 -2.55 5.12 -16.22
CA GLU A 77 -3.07 4.86 -14.87
C GLU A 77 -1.93 5.04 -13.87
N THR A 78 -2.20 5.83 -12.83
CA THR A 78 -1.24 5.98 -11.72
C THR A 78 -1.21 4.70 -10.89
N PRO A 79 -0.04 4.23 -10.41
CA PRO A 79 0.03 3.05 -9.56
C PRO A 79 -0.66 3.32 -8.20
N PRO A 80 -1.14 2.26 -7.51
CA PRO A 80 -1.62 2.38 -6.14
C PRO A 80 -0.53 2.93 -5.21
N ALA A 81 -0.91 3.83 -4.30
CA ALA A 81 -0.01 4.28 -3.25
C ALA A 81 0.27 3.16 -2.23
N ALA A 82 1.42 3.20 -1.59
CA ALA A 82 1.71 2.31 -0.47
C ALA A 82 0.70 2.49 0.68
N VAL A 83 0.54 1.45 1.47
CA VAL A 83 -0.33 1.48 2.67
C VAL A 83 0.19 2.53 3.65
N LYS A 84 -0.72 3.30 4.27
CA LYS A 84 -0.37 4.25 5.33
C LYS A 84 -0.63 3.64 6.71
N ASN A 85 0.18 4.04 7.70
CA ASN A 85 0.05 3.71 9.12
C ASN A 85 -0.16 2.21 9.41
N ALA A 86 0.49 1.36 8.60
CA ALA A 86 0.51 -0.07 8.84
C ALA A 86 1.34 -0.38 10.10
N ARG A 87 0.73 -1.04 11.08
CA ARG A 87 1.32 -1.32 12.39
C ARG A 87 0.79 -2.58 13.03
N VAL A 88 1.53 -3.09 13.99
CA VAL A 88 1.05 -4.07 14.97
C VAL A 88 0.35 -3.31 16.11
N THR A 89 -0.89 -3.66 16.42
CA THR A 89 -1.69 -2.98 17.47
C THR A 89 -1.90 -3.82 18.71
N SER A 90 -1.80 -5.14 18.60
CA SER A 90 -1.94 -6.04 19.75
C SER A 90 -1.24 -7.37 19.51
N THR A 91 -0.71 -7.95 20.60
CA THR A 91 -0.09 -9.27 20.58
C THR A 91 -0.56 -10.09 21.79
N THR A 92 -0.72 -11.39 21.58
CA THR A 92 -0.89 -12.39 22.65
C THR A 92 0.19 -13.45 22.52
N ALA A 93 0.09 -14.53 23.25
CA ALA A 93 1.01 -15.67 23.11
C ALA A 93 0.90 -16.37 21.73
N THR A 94 -0.27 -16.30 21.06
CA THR A 94 -0.55 -17.11 19.87
C THR A 94 -1.10 -16.34 18.68
N TRP A 95 -1.25 -15.03 18.79
CA TRP A 95 -1.71 -14.20 17.68
C TRP A 95 -1.19 -12.76 17.74
N ILE A 96 -1.13 -12.12 16.57
CA ILE A 96 -0.75 -10.73 16.36
C ILE A 96 -1.83 -10.04 15.53
N THR A 97 -2.22 -8.81 15.91
CA THR A 97 -3.15 -7.98 15.17
C THR A 97 -2.37 -6.95 14.35
N LEU A 98 -2.69 -6.91 13.07
CA LEU A 98 -2.20 -5.92 12.10
C LEU A 98 -3.33 -4.96 11.78
N GLU A 99 -3.04 -3.65 11.74
CA GLU A 99 -3.98 -2.60 11.35
C GLU A 99 -3.32 -1.60 10.42
N TRP A 100 -4.12 -0.93 9.59
CA TRP A 100 -3.66 0.07 8.62
C TRP A 100 -4.76 1.05 8.26
N GLU A 101 -4.40 2.14 7.58
CA GLU A 101 -5.35 3.12 7.09
C GLU A 101 -5.97 2.72 5.75
N ARG A 102 -7.20 3.18 5.55
CA ARG A 102 -7.94 2.99 4.31
C ARG A 102 -7.32 3.80 3.17
N ASN A 103 -7.15 3.15 2.00
CA ASN A 103 -6.99 3.81 0.71
C ASN A 103 -8.27 3.60 -0.11
N ALA A 104 -9.01 4.67 -0.38
CA ALA A 104 -10.30 4.60 -1.07
C ALA A 104 -10.18 4.23 -2.57
N ASN A 105 -8.99 4.42 -3.18
CA ASN A 105 -8.76 4.26 -4.61
C ASN A 105 -8.38 2.83 -5.02
N VAL A 106 -8.13 1.93 -4.04
CA VAL A 106 -7.66 0.56 -4.29
C VAL A 106 -8.77 -0.47 -4.14
N THR A 107 -8.57 -1.67 -4.68
CA THR A 107 -9.50 -2.79 -4.52
C THR A 107 -9.35 -3.42 -3.14
N GLY A 108 -8.12 -3.54 -2.63
CA GLY A 108 -7.85 -4.15 -1.33
C GLY A 108 -6.36 -4.21 -1.00
N TYR A 109 -6.01 -5.14 -0.11
CA TYR A 109 -4.68 -5.28 0.46
C TYR A 109 -4.20 -6.72 0.40
N ALA A 110 -2.92 -6.93 0.08
CA ALA A 110 -2.25 -8.22 0.16
C ALA A 110 -1.26 -8.19 1.32
N ILE A 111 -1.33 -9.20 2.19
CA ILE A 111 -0.58 -9.32 3.43
C ILE A 111 0.32 -10.54 3.33
N GLU A 112 1.59 -10.38 3.65
CA GLU A 112 2.59 -11.44 3.62
C GLU A 112 3.31 -11.54 4.96
N GLN A 113 3.71 -12.76 5.32
CA GLN A 113 4.54 -13.08 6.47
C GLN A 113 5.89 -13.63 6.00
N TYR A 114 6.97 -13.22 6.65
CA TYR A 114 8.29 -13.83 6.43
C TYR A 114 8.36 -15.16 7.18
N LYS A 115 8.51 -16.25 6.45
CA LYS A 115 8.56 -17.62 7.01
C LYS A 115 9.49 -18.50 6.17
N GLY A 116 10.40 -19.22 6.84
CA GLY A 116 11.31 -20.14 6.13
C GLY A 116 12.19 -19.44 5.09
N GLY A 117 12.73 -18.25 5.38
CA GLY A 117 13.62 -17.51 4.49
C GLY A 117 12.92 -16.76 3.34
N LYS A 118 11.60 -16.78 3.25
CA LYS A 118 10.83 -16.16 2.17
C LYS A 118 9.56 -15.45 2.65
N TRP A 119 9.11 -14.49 1.86
CA TRP A 119 7.81 -13.85 2.04
C TRP A 119 6.70 -14.75 1.45
N THR A 120 5.70 -15.06 2.27
CA THR A 120 4.56 -15.90 1.88
C THR A 120 3.27 -15.12 2.12
N GLN A 121 2.41 -15.06 1.11
CA GLN A 121 1.11 -14.42 1.23
C GLN A 121 0.22 -15.20 2.21
N ILE A 122 -0.28 -14.52 3.23
CA ILE A 122 -1.15 -15.10 4.27
C ILE A 122 -2.60 -14.62 4.15
N ALA A 123 -2.84 -13.47 3.52
CA ALA A 123 -4.18 -12.95 3.29
C ALA A 123 -4.23 -11.99 2.11
N VAL A 124 -5.42 -11.90 1.51
CA VAL A 124 -5.82 -10.83 0.58
C VAL A 124 -7.21 -10.37 0.99
N THR A 125 -7.39 -9.08 1.23
CA THR A 125 -8.73 -8.51 1.46
C THR A 125 -9.42 -8.29 0.12
N LYS A 126 -10.71 -8.61 0.03
CA LYS A 126 -11.49 -8.44 -1.22
C LYS A 126 -12.07 -7.02 -1.38
N ASN A 127 -11.82 -6.14 -0.41
CA ASN A 127 -12.29 -4.76 -0.39
C ASN A 127 -11.29 -3.84 0.33
N ASN A 128 -11.46 -2.54 0.19
CA ASN A 128 -10.61 -1.53 0.83
C ASN A 128 -11.13 -1.06 2.21
N THR A 129 -12.19 -1.67 2.72
CA THR A 129 -12.76 -1.35 4.04
C THR A 129 -12.32 -2.32 5.14
N THR A 130 -11.70 -3.44 4.78
CA THR A 130 -11.04 -4.33 5.74
C THR A 130 -9.70 -3.73 6.12
N LEU A 131 -9.59 -3.22 7.35
CA LEU A 131 -8.44 -2.45 7.84
C LEU A 131 -7.70 -3.13 8.98
N LYS A 132 -8.07 -4.37 9.28
CA LYS A 132 -7.53 -5.19 10.35
C LYS A 132 -7.39 -6.64 9.91
N PHE A 133 -6.32 -7.29 10.33
CA PHE A 133 -6.10 -8.71 10.14
C PHE A 133 -5.44 -9.32 11.38
N ILE A 134 -5.95 -10.46 11.83
CA ILE A 134 -5.40 -11.20 12.98
C ILE A 134 -4.68 -12.44 12.47
N VAL A 135 -3.38 -12.46 12.66
CA VAL A 135 -2.53 -13.63 12.36
C VAL A 135 -2.56 -14.54 13.57
N LYS A 136 -3.10 -15.75 13.42
CA LYS A 136 -3.26 -16.75 14.50
C LYS A 136 -2.30 -17.92 14.31
N GLY A 137 -2.21 -18.78 15.36
CA GLY A 137 -1.40 -20.00 15.33
C GLY A 137 0.11 -19.72 15.39
N LEU A 138 0.49 -18.63 16.06
CA LEU A 138 1.87 -18.25 16.27
C LEU A 138 2.43 -18.90 17.54
N ASN A 139 3.76 -19.09 17.58
CA ASN A 139 4.46 -19.56 18.78
C ASN A 139 4.62 -18.39 19.76
N PRO A 140 4.57 -18.67 21.09
CA PRO A 140 4.85 -17.68 22.12
C PRO A 140 6.30 -17.16 22.04
N ASP A 141 6.52 -15.97 22.59
CA ASP A 141 7.84 -15.31 22.70
C ASP A 141 8.65 -15.32 21.38
N THR A 142 7.97 -15.14 20.26
CA THR A 142 8.57 -15.26 18.93
C THR A 142 8.35 -13.98 18.13
N LYS A 143 9.42 -13.47 17.51
CA LYS A 143 9.36 -12.31 16.61
C LYS A 143 8.89 -12.74 15.23
N TYR A 144 7.90 -12.02 14.72
CA TYR A 144 7.34 -12.21 13.38
C TYR A 144 7.47 -10.93 12.56
N SER A 145 7.77 -11.09 11.28
CA SER A 145 7.84 -9.99 10.32
C SER A 145 6.72 -10.15 9.29
N PHE A 146 6.04 -9.02 9.02
CA PHE A 146 4.96 -8.93 8.06
C PHE A 146 5.23 -7.79 7.08
N ARG A 147 4.62 -7.86 5.91
CA ARG A 147 4.52 -6.74 4.99
C ARG A 147 3.15 -6.72 4.32
N ILE A 148 2.71 -5.52 3.99
CA ILE A 148 1.42 -5.29 3.36
C ILE A 148 1.61 -4.36 2.17
N ARG A 149 0.82 -4.56 1.13
CA ARG A 149 0.70 -3.65 -0.01
C ARG A 149 -0.75 -3.50 -0.44
N THR A 150 -1.05 -2.38 -1.06
CA THR A 150 -2.30 -2.15 -1.77
C THR A 150 -2.32 -2.90 -3.10
N TYR A 151 -3.52 -3.20 -3.60
CA TYR A 151 -3.70 -3.62 -4.99
C TYR A 151 -4.96 -3.00 -5.61
N LYS A 152 -4.92 -2.77 -6.92
CA LYS A 152 -6.04 -2.33 -7.75
C LYS A 152 -6.25 -3.32 -8.88
N THR A 153 -7.49 -3.80 -9.01
CA THR A 153 -7.88 -4.67 -10.13
C THR A 153 -8.86 -3.90 -11.02
N ASN A 154 -8.52 -3.79 -12.30
CA ASN A 154 -9.34 -3.23 -13.36
C ASN A 154 -9.54 -4.31 -14.44
N GLY A 155 -10.71 -4.92 -14.49
CA GLY A 155 -10.95 -6.10 -15.34
C GLY A 155 -10.00 -7.24 -14.99
N THR A 156 -9.19 -7.69 -15.93
CA THR A 156 -8.22 -8.78 -15.75
C THR A 156 -6.84 -8.31 -15.23
N LYS A 157 -6.58 -6.99 -15.24
CA LYS A 157 -5.27 -6.43 -14.85
C LYS A 157 -5.26 -6.07 -13.37
N THR A 158 -4.27 -6.59 -12.64
CA THR A 158 -4.00 -6.19 -11.24
C THR A 158 -2.66 -5.45 -11.17
N THR A 159 -2.69 -4.29 -10.53
CA THR A 159 -1.50 -3.47 -10.21
C THR A 159 -1.33 -3.37 -8.71
N TYR A 160 -0.08 -3.23 -8.25
CA TYR A 160 0.26 -3.23 -6.84
C TYR A 160 0.99 -1.96 -6.44
N GLY A 161 0.72 -1.49 -5.21
CA GLY A 161 1.54 -0.49 -4.54
C GLY A 161 2.81 -1.08 -3.93
N GLY A 162 3.67 -0.21 -3.40
CA GLY A 162 4.85 -0.63 -2.66
C GLY A 162 4.50 -1.35 -1.35
N TYR A 163 5.39 -2.23 -0.90
CA TYR A 163 5.27 -2.89 0.40
C TYR A 163 5.60 -1.93 1.56
N VAL A 164 4.87 -2.09 2.65
CA VAL A 164 5.18 -1.53 3.97
C VAL A 164 5.39 -2.68 4.93
N SER A 165 6.53 -2.70 5.61
CA SER A 165 6.90 -3.76 6.56
C SER A 165 6.58 -3.37 7.99
N MET A 166 6.24 -4.37 8.82
CA MET A 166 6.01 -4.25 10.24
C MET A 166 6.46 -5.53 10.94
N ALA A 167 6.77 -5.45 12.22
CA ALA A 167 7.15 -6.61 13.02
C ALA A 167 6.49 -6.55 14.40
N GLY A 168 6.27 -7.72 15.00
CA GLY A 168 5.78 -7.86 16.35
C GLY A 168 6.30 -9.13 17.00
N THR A 169 6.41 -9.11 18.31
CA THR A 169 6.77 -10.28 19.12
C THR A 169 5.54 -10.74 19.88
N THR A 170 5.21 -12.04 19.82
CA THR A 170 4.17 -12.63 20.64
C THR A 170 4.56 -12.62 22.12
N ARG A 171 3.59 -12.54 23.00
CA ARG A 171 3.84 -12.62 24.45
C ARG A 171 4.25 -14.01 24.86
N ILE A 172 4.88 -14.13 26.03
CA ILE A 172 5.07 -15.40 26.72
C ILE A 172 3.69 -16.00 27.01
N ALA A 173 3.56 -17.33 26.91
CA ALA A 173 2.33 -18.01 27.25
C ALA A 173 2.03 -17.89 28.74
N ASN A 174 0.74 -17.81 29.08
CA ASN A 174 0.31 -17.85 30.49
C ASN A 174 0.74 -19.13 31.15
N VAL A 175 0.86 -19.07 32.47
CA VAL A 175 1.04 -20.27 33.31
C VAL A 175 -0.15 -21.22 33.11
N ALA A 176 0.14 -22.48 32.85
CA ALA A 176 -0.85 -23.51 32.68
C ALA A 176 -0.93 -24.42 33.94
N LYS A 177 -2.10 -25.02 34.16
CA LYS A 177 -2.37 -25.97 35.29
C LYS A 177 -2.01 -25.35 36.66
N PHE A 178 -2.38 -24.07 36.87
CA PHE A 178 -2.21 -23.41 38.15
C PHE A 178 -3.27 -23.96 39.14
N ASN A 179 -2.82 -24.58 40.22
CA ASN A 179 -3.67 -25.18 41.23
C ASN A 179 -3.23 -24.75 42.63
N ALA A 180 -4.19 -24.65 43.54
CA ALA A 180 -3.97 -24.47 44.96
C ALA A 180 -4.57 -25.63 45.73
N THR A 181 -3.81 -26.20 46.67
CA THR A 181 -4.27 -27.29 47.53
C THR A 181 -3.98 -26.93 48.98
N ALA A 182 -5.00 -26.95 49.84
CA ALA A 182 -4.83 -26.76 51.28
C ALA A 182 -4.07 -27.94 51.86
N LEU A 183 -3.00 -27.69 52.60
CA LEU A 183 -2.21 -28.71 53.29
C LEU A 183 -2.52 -28.76 54.78
N SER A 184 -2.90 -27.62 55.37
CA SER A 184 -3.30 -27.46 56.76
C SER A 184 -4.16 -26.23 56.94
N GLN A 185 -4.54 -25.90 58.20
CA GLN A 185 -5.26 -24.65 58.51
C GLN A 185 -4.44 -23.37 58.17
N THR A 186 -3.12 -23.48 57.99
CA THR A 186 -2.22 -22.36 57.82
C THR A 186 -1.28 -22.50 56.59
N ALA A 187 -1.46 -23.56 55.79
CA ALA A 187 -0.58 -23.85 54.66
C ALA A 187 -1.35 -24.25 53.39
N VAL A 188 -1.01 -23.62 52.28
CA VAL A 188 -1.50 -23.91 50.92
C VAL A 188 -0.33 -24.22 50.00
N ARG A 189 -0.43 -25.28 49.23
CA ARG A 189 0.50 -25.63 48.18
C ARG A 189 -0.01 -25.01 46.84
N LEU A 190 0.83 -24.26 46.21
CA LEU A 190 0.61 -23.81 44.83
C LEU A 190 1.43 -24.67 43.88
N SER A 191 0.84 -25.08 42.78
CA SER A 191 1.52 -25.87 41.74
C SER A 191 1.07 -25.42 40.35
N TRP A 192 2.00 -25.47 39.38
CA TRP A 192 1.75 -25.10 37.99
C TRP A 192 2.65 -25.89 37.05
N SER A 193 2.30 -25.88 35.75
CA SER A 193 3.15 -26.46 34.73
C SER A 193 4.32 -25.51 34.42
N ARG A 194 5.51 -26.08 34.26
CA ARG A 194 6.70 -25.33 33.84
C ARG A 194 6.46 -24.69 32.48
N ASN A 195 6.74 -23.38 32.36
CA ASN A 195 6.87 -22.69 31.13
C ASN A 195 8.36 -22.60 30.77
N THR A 196 8.76 -23.32 29.72
CA THR A 196 10.17 -23.46 29.33
C THR A 196 10.80 -22.19 28.78
N ILE A 197 9.99 -21.18 28.42
CA ILE A 197 10.41 -19.90 27.88
C ILE A 197 10.56 -18.85 28.98
N ALA A 198 9.84 -19.01 30.10
CA ALA A 198 9.85 -18.07 31.20
C ALA A 198 11.16 -18.17 32.00
N SER A 199 11.75 -17.04 32.36
CA SER A 199 12.91 -16.97 33.25
C SER A 199 12.56 -17.20 34.71
N GLY A 200 11.29 -17.00 35.11
CA GLY A 200 10.78 -17.18 36.46
C GLY A 200 9.29 -16.92 36.55
N TYR A 201 8.76 -16.99 37.78
CA TYR A 201 7.35 -16.78 38.12
C TYR A 201 7.25 -15.75 39.25
N VAL A 202 6.27 -14.88 39.16
CA VAL A 202 5.88 -13.97 40.24
C VAL A 202 4.60 -14.51 40.85
N ILE A 203 4.56 -14.61 42.22
CA ILE A 203 3.41 -15.03 43.00
C ILE A 203 3.04 -13.82 43.87
N GLU A 204 1.79 -13.38 43.75
CA GLU A 204 1.19 -12.26 44.47
C GLU A 204 -0.01 -12.76 45.29
#